data_3cbe9efd5553e0857778ccc00564e175
#
_entry.id   3cbe9efd5553e0857778ccc00564e175
#
_cell.length_a   1.000
_cell.length_b   1.000
_cell.length_c   1.000
_cell.angle_alpha   90.00
_cell.angle_beta   90.00
_cell.angle_gamma   90.00
#
_symmetry.space_group_name_H-M   'P 1'
#
loop_
_entity.id
_entity.type
_entity.pdbx_description
1 polymer ?
#
loop_
_entity_poly.entity_id
_entity_poly.type
_entity_poly.pdbx_seq_one_letter_code
_entity_poly.pdbx_strand_id
1 'polypeptide(L)'
;MMVPHFFYLDQFLNEGVSKVDNINIEAGERSPKITCDWEKGTMEVIGESYPENVTEFYGPVLSAMENHLNSNKDKKFLCAFELLYFNSSSAKVLMRIFDMFEEFAKSNGHSISVIWRVDEEDDNMRELGEEFAEDIENIKFEIVNK
;
A
#
# COMPACT_ATOMS: atom_id res chain seq x y z
N MET A 1 -28.44 5.86 -0.96
CA MET A 1 -27.77 5.84 -0.22
C MET A 1 -27.55 6.54 0.17
N MET A 2 -27.58 6.23 -0.12
CA MET A 2 -26.99 6.53 0.64
C MET A 2 -26.77 7.50 0.85
N VAL A 3 -27.14 7.37 0.31
CA VAL A 3 -26.55 8.03 0.98
C VAL A 3 -26.47 8.74 1.10
N PRO A 4 -26.54 8.39 0.69
CA PRO A 4 -26.08 8.86 1.28
C PRO A 4 -25.85 9.50 1.33
N HIS A 5 -26.14 9.41 0.99
CA HIS A 5 -25.50 9.82 1.51
C HIS A 5 -25.45 10.67 1.24
N PHE A 6 -25.65 10.47 0.85
CA PHE A 6 -25.11 10.96 1.11
C PHE A 6 -25.06 11.83 0.87
N PHE A 7 -25.25 11.73 0.57
CA PHE A 7 -24.64 12.26 0.93
C PHE A 7 -24.46 13.05 0.73
N TYR A 8 -24.78 13.10 0.37
CA TYR A 8 -24.05 13.68 0.79
C TYR A 8 -23.84 14.29 0.29
N LEU A 9 -24.05 14.14 -0.16
CA LEU A 9 -23.28 14.52 0.02
C LEU A 9 -22.86 15.18 -0.45
N ASP A 10 -23.27 14.79 -0.91
CA ASP A 10 -22.34 15.15 -0.74
C ASP A 10 -21.87 15.78 -0.83
N GLN A 11 -22.07 15.88 -0.93
CA GLN A 11 -21.27 16.19 -0.46
C GLN A 11 -21.00 16.30 -0.60
N PHE A 12 -21.17 16.67 -1.34
CA PHE A 12 -20.43 16.68 -1.08
C PHE A 12 -20.28 16.82 -1.69
N LEU A 13 -21.03 16.39 -2.16
CA LEU A 13 -20.38 16.29 -2.18
C LEU A 13 -19.81 16.45 -2.60
N ASN A 14 -19.86 16.61 -3.06
CA ASN A 14 -18.89 16.57 -2.92
C ASN A 14 -18.29 16.77 -2.92
N GLU A 15 -18.32 17.22 -3.31
CA GLU A 15 -17.71 17.10 -2.95
C GLU A 15 -17.29 16.76 -2.97
N GLY A 16 -17.70 16.61 -3.27
CA GLY A 16 -17.50 15.79 -3.19
C GLY A 16 -16.80 15.05 -3.03
N VAL A 17 -16.29 14.82 -3.35
CA VAL A 17 -15.51 13.62 -3.13
C VAL A 17 -14.53 13.87 -2.04
N SER A 18 -14.58 13.05 -1.04
CA SER A 18 -13.66 13.23 0.06
C SER A 18 -12.24 12.90 -0.36
N LYS A 19 -11.39 13.84 -0.12
CA LYS A 19 -9.98 13.70 -0.34
C LYS A 19 -9.40 12.95 0.84
N VAL A 20 -8.60 11.93 0.56
CA VAL A 20 -7.92 11.17 1.61
C VAL A 20 -6.70 11.96 2.07
N ASP A 21 -6.54 12.11 3.38
CA ASP A 21 -5.38 12.81 3.94
C ASP A 21 -4.12 11.99 3.75
N ASN A 22 -3.00 12.66 3.52
CA ASN A 22 -1.70 12.02 3.45
C ASN A 22 -1.38 11.34 4.78
N ILE A 23 -0.59 10.27 4.69
CA ILE A 23 -0.18 9.51 5.87
C ILE A 23 1.29 9.72 6.12
N ASN A 24 1.62 9.95 7.39
CA ASN A 24 3.01 10.08 7.80
C ASN A 24 3.15 9.47 9.19
N ILE A 25 3.50 8.19 9.22
CA ILE A 25 3.67 7.43 10.46
C ILE A 25 5.16 7.22 10.69
N GLU A 26 5.66 7.67 11.84
CA GLU A 26 7.07 7.47 12.17
C GLU A 26 7.32 6.02 12.56
N ALA A 27 8.54 5.55 12.32
CA ALA A 27 8.91 4.20 12.70
C ALA A 27 8.87 4.03 14.21
N GLY A 28 8.27 2.94 14.65
CA GLY A 28 8.29 2.53 16.05
C GLY A 28 9.30 1.43 16.24
N GLU A 29 9.34 0.88 17.46
CA GLU A 29 10.25 -0.21 17.77
C GLU A 29 9.98 -1.45 16.95
N ARG A 30 8.70 -1.71 16.67
CA ARG A 30 8.25 -2.92 15.97
C ARG A 30 7.50 -2.62 14.69
N SER A 31 7.43 -1.37 14.29
CA SER A 31 6.64 -0.98 13.15
C SER A 31 7.42 -0.07 12.23
N PRO A 32 7.13 -0.13 10.93
CA PRO A 32 7.89 0.64 9.95
C PRO A 32 7.41 2.08 9.88
N LYS A 33 8.23 2.90 9.25
CA LYS A 33 7.81 4.23 8.84
C LYS A 33 6.94 4.08 7.60
N ILE A 34 5.79 4.75 7.59
CA ILE A 34 4.89 4.72 6.43
C ILE A 34 4.59 6.14 6.00
N THR A 35 4.83 6.43 4.74
CA THR A 35 4.56 7.73 4.15
C THR A 35 3.70 7.53 2.92
N CYS A 36 2.56 8.21 2.86
CA CYS A 36 1.68 8.17 1.69
C CYS A 36 1.40 9.59 1.24
N ASP A 37 1.70 9.86 -0.02
CA ASP A 37 1.37 11.12 -0.66
C ASP A 37 0.41 10.80 -1.79
N TRP A 38 -0.88 10.97 -1.51
CA TRP A 38 -1.92 10.54 -2.45
C TRP A 38 -1.96 11.38 -3.71
N GLU A 39 -1.60 12.64 -3.59
CA GLU A 39 -1.57 13.54 -4.75
C GLU A 39 -0.51 13.10 -5.75
N LYS A 40 0.64 12.70 -5.23
CA LYS A 40 1.73 12.18 -6.07
C LYS A 40 1.50 10.73 -6.46
N GLY A 41 0.61 10.04 -5.77
CA GLY A 41 0.38 8.62 -6.00
C GLY A 41 1.53 7.76 -5.54
N THR A 42 2.09 8.06 -4.37
CA THR A 42 3.25 7.32 -3.85
C THR A 42 3.03 6.87 -2.41
N MET A 43 3.66 5.75 -2.09
CA MET A 43 3.68 5.21 -0.74
C MET A 43 5.04 4.59 -0.47
N GLU A 44 5.55 4.78 0.75
CA GLU A 44 6.80 4.12 1.18
C GLU A 44 6.60 3.46 2.52
N VAL A 45 7.17 2.25 2.66
CA VAL A 45 7.16 1.49 3.91
C VAL A 45 8.60 1.09 4.20
N ILE A 46 9.18 1.66 5.25
CA ILE A 46 10.61 1.50 5.52
C ILE A 46 10.85 1.07 6.96
N GLY A 47 11.62 0.00 7.16
CA GLY A 47 12.05 -0.44 8.47
C GLY A 47 11.70 -1.87 8.77
N GLU A 48 11.30 -2.14 10.01
CA GLU A 48 10.92 -3.49 10.46
C GLU A 48 9.44 -3.53 10.73
N SER A 49 8.80 -4.67 10.44
CA SER A 49 7.36 -4.80 10.63
C SER A 49 7.01 -6.06 11.41
N TYR A 50 6.78 -5.87 12.70
CA TYR A 50 6.23 -6.93 13.57
C TYR A 50 5.40 -6.28 14.69
N PRO A 51 4.42 -5.43 14.34
CA PRO A 51 3.60 -4.76 15.36
C PRO A 51 2.81 -5.79 16.17
N GLU A 52 2.56 -5.45 17.41
CA GLU A 52 1.84 -6.33 18.32
C GLU A 52 0.42 -6.63 17.81
N ASN A 53 -0.24 -5.59 17.30
CA ASN A 53 -1.57 -5.72 16.70
C ASN A 53 -1.49 -5.24 15.25
N VAL A 54 -1.28 -6.19 14.35
CA VAL A 54 -1.07 -5.88 12.93
C VAL A 54 -2.30 -5.25 12.29
N THR A 55 -3.49 -5.67 12.69
CA THR A 55 -4.73 -5.13 12.16
C THR A 55 -4.94 -3.69 12.57
N GLU A 56 -4.66 -3.38 13.84
CA GLU A 56 -4.79 -2.02 14.35
C GLU A 56 -3.79 -1.09 13.65
N PHE A 57 -2.58 -1.57 13.44
CA PHE A 57 -1.54 -0.76 12.82
C PHE A 57 -1.82 -0.49 11.35
N TYR A 58 -2.13 -1.53 10.58
CA TYR A 58 -2.27 -1.41 9.13
C TYR A 58 -3.69 -1.09 8.67
N GLY A 59 -4.70 -1.33 9.50
CA GLY A 59 -6.09 -1.11 9.11
C GLY A 59 -6.35 0.25 8.49
N PRO A 60 -5.99 1.34 9.20
CA PRO A 60 -6.21 2.68 8.65
C PRO A 60 -5.46 2.94 7.34
N VAL A 61 -4.26 2.38 7.21
CA VAL A 61 -3.45 2.53 6.00
C VAL A 61 -4.14 1.84 4.82
N LEU A 62 -4.59 0.60 5.04
CA LEU A 62 -5.28 -0.17 4.00
C LEU A 62 -6.57 0.51 3.56
N SER A 63 -7.34 1.04 4.52
CA SER A 63 -8.57 1.77 4.21
C SER A 63 -8.30 3.01 3.38
N ALA A 64 -7.28 3.76 3.75
CA ALA A 64 -6.91 4.97 3.02
C ALA A 64 -6.45 4.64 1.60
N MET A 65 -5.66 3.59 1.44
CA MET A 65 -5.23 3.11 0.12
C MET A 65 -6.41 2.74 -0.75
N GLU A 66 -7.32 1.98 -0.19
CA GLU A 66 -8.49 1.53 -0.92
C GLU A 66 -9.34 2.73 -1.36
N ASN A 67 -9.55 3.67 -0.45
CA ASN A 67 -10.32 4.89 -0.78
C ASN A 67 -9.64 5.69 -1.87
N HIS A 68 -8.32 5.82 -1.79
CA HIS A 68 -7.57 6.56 -2.79
C HIS A 68 -7.69 5.90 -4.18
N LEU A 69 -7.48 4.59 -4.22
CA LEU A 69 -7.53 3.86 -5.48
C LEU A 69 -8.93 3.83 -6.07
N ASN A 70 -9.96 3.79 -5.23
CA ASN A 70 -11.33 3.86 -5.70
C ASN A 70 -11.68 5.23 -6.30
N SER A 71 -11.06 6.28 -5.78
CA SER A 71 -11.38 7.66 -6.20
C SER A 71 -10.59 8.10 -7.42
N ASN A 72 -9.51 7.41 -7.76
CA ASN A 72 -8.57 7.85 -8.81
C ASN A 72 -8.36 6.76 -9.85
N LYS A 73 -9.35 6.55 -10.68
CA LYS A 73 -9.26 5.55 -11.75
C LYS A 73 -8.23 5.97 -12.79
N ASP A 74 -7.56 4.98 -13.37
CA ASP A 74 -6.59 5.15 -14.44
C ASP A 74 -5.38 5.98 -14.03
N LYS A 75 -5.11 6.06 -12.74
CA LYS A 75 -3.96 6.79 -12.22
C LYS A 75 -2.79 5.87 -11.96
N LYS A 76 -1.62 6.48 -11.91
CA LYS A 76 -0.40 5.76 -11.56
C LYS A 76 -0.22 5.75 -10.05
N PHE A 77 0.21 4.61 -9.53
CA PHE A 77 0.50 4.48 -8.11
C PHE A 77 1.79 3.69 -7.93
N LEU A 78 2.68 4.22 -7.11
CA LEU A 78 3.97 3.60 -6.84
C LEU A 78 4.11 3.33 -5.35
N CYS A 79 4.33 2.07 -4.99
CA CYS A 79 4.53 1.69 -3.60
C CYS A 79 5.90 1.08 -3.44
N ALA A 80 6.73 1.67 -2.59
CA ALA A 80 8.09 1.19 -2.35
C ALA A 80 8.21 0.60 -0.95
N PHE A 81 8.78 -0.58 -0.87
CA PHE A 81 9.06 -1.25 0.39
C PHE A 81 10.57 -1.38 0.58
N GLU A 82 11.02 -1.05 1.78
CA GLU A 82 12.42 -1.23 2.15
C GLU A 82 12.40 -1.82 3.55
N LEU A 83 12.19 -3.14 3.63
CA LEU A 83 12.01 -3.82 4.90
C LEU A 83 13.26 -4.60 5.27
N LEU A 84 13.67 -4.45 6.53
CA LEU A 84 14.79 -5.20 7.08
C LEU A 84 14.33 -6.52 7.68
N TYR A 85 13.09 -6.56 8.10
CA TYR A 85 12.49 -7.74 8.71
C TYR A 85 10.97 -7.57 8.77
N PHE A 86 10.26 -8.66 8.63
CA PHE A 86 8.82 -8.69 8.93
C PHE A 86 8.44 -10.11 9.40
N ASN A 87 7.45 -10.17 10.29
CA ASN A 87 6.98 -11.45 10.80
C ASN A 87 5.85 -11.99 9.93
N SER A 88 5.34 -13.18 10.28
CA SER A 88 4.31 -13.84 9.48
C SER A 88 3.01 -13.06 9.44
N SER A 89 2.65 -12.37 10.51
CA SER A 89 1.44 -11.56 10.52
C SER A 89 1.55 -10.38 9.56
N SER A 90 2.73 -9.76 9.51
CA SER A 90 2.99 -8.67 8.56
C SER A 90 3.04 -9.20 7.13
N ALA A 91 3.58 -10.41 6.94
CA ALA A 91 3.61 -11.03 5.61
C ALA A 91 2.20 -11.15 5.04
N LYS A 92 1.24 -11.53 5.87
CA LYS A 92 -0.16 -11.63 5.44
C LYS A 92 -0.73 -10.29 5.01
N VAL A 93 -0.36 -9.22 5.71
CA VAL A 93 -0.78 -7.87 5.32
C VAL A 93 -0.16 -7.48 3.98
N LEU A 94 1.12 -7.79 3.80
CA LEU A 94 1.79 -7.51 2.53
C LEU A 94 1.09 -8.22 1.38
N MET A 95 0.75 -9.50 1.57
CA MET A 95 0.02 -10.27 0.57
C MET A 95 -1.32 -9.61 0.25
N ARG A 96 -2.01 -9.14 1.27
CA ARG A 96 -3.30 -8.48 1.08
C ARG A 96 -3.14 -7.17 0.31
N ILE A 97 -2.07 -6.42 0.57
CA ILE A 97 -1.78 -5.19 -0.18
C ILE A 97 -1.56 -5.52 -1.66
N PHE A 98 -0.76 -6.56 -1.94
CA PHE A 98 -0.48 -6.95 -3.32
C PHE A 98 -1.75 -7.44 -4.02
N ASP A 99 -2.60 -8.20 -3.31
CA ASP A 99 -3.87 -8.64 -3.87
C ASP A 99 -4.77 -7.46 -4.21
N MET A 100 -4.79 -6.46 -3.35
CA MET A 100 -5.56 -5.24 -3.59
C MET A 100 -5.05 -4.52 -4.84
N PHE A 101 -3.74 -4.36 -4.96
CA PHE A 101 -3.14 -3.72 -6.13
C PHE A 101 -3.48 -4.48 -7.41
N GLU A 102 -3.37 -5.81 -7.36
CA GLU A 102 -3.70 -6.66 -8.51
C GLU A 102 -5.15 -6.44 -8.95
N GLU A 103 -6.06 -6.40 -7.99
CA GLU A 103 -7.47 -6.23 -8.28
C GLU A 103 -7.77 -4.87 -8.89
N PHE A 104 -7.19 -3.82 -8.35
CA PHE A 104 -7.40 -2.47 -8.90
C PHE A 104 -6.79 -2.33 -10.29
N ALA A 105 -5.62 -2.90 -10.52
CA ALA A 105 -4.99 -2.85 -11.84
C ALA A 105 -5.83 -3.61 -12.86
N LYS A 106 -6.33 -4.77 -12.47
CA LYS A 106 -7.11 -5.62 -13.36
C LYS A 106 -8.48 -5.04 -13.68
N SER A 107 -9.19 -4.58 -12.66
CA SER A 107 -10.60 -4.17 -12.78
C SER A 107 -10.80 -2.72 -13.14
N ASN A 108 -9.90 -1.84 -12.71
CA ASN A 108 -10.08 -0.39 -12.85
C ASN A 108 -9.02 0.27 -13.73
N GLY A 109 -8.10 -0.50 -14.29
CA GLY A 109 -7.10 0.05 -15.21
C GLY A 109 -6.00 0.86 -14.57
N HIS A 110 -5.80 0.74 -13.26
CA HIS A 110 -4.71 1.45 -12.59
C HIS A 110 -3.35 0.93 -13.05
N SER A 111 -2.40 1.84 -13.17
CA SER A 111 -1.01 1.50 -13.45
C SER A 111 -0.26 1.52 -12.11
N ILE A 112 -0.09 0.34 -11.53
CA ILE A 112 0.49 0.21 -10.19
C ILE A 112 1.85 -0.47 -10.28
N SER A 113 2.83 0.11 -9.60
CA SER A 113 4.19 -0.45 -9.52
C SER A 113 4.58 -0.62 -8.07
N VAL A 114 5.26 -1.72 -7.79
CA VAL A 114 5.85 -1.98 -6.49
C VAL A 114 7.36 -2.05 -6.66
N ILE A 115 8.07 -1.36 -5.79
CA ILE A 115 9.52 -1.44 -5.73
C ILE A 115 9.89 -2.10 -4.41
N TRP A 116 10.62 -3.20 -4.50
CA TRP A 116 11.11 -3.95 -3.35
C TRP A 116 12.59 -3.69 -3.23
N ARG A 117 12.96 -2.78 -2.33
CA ARG A 117 14.36 -2.38 -2.15
C ARG A 117 15.03 -3.28 -1.13
N VAL A 118 16.18 -3.84 -1.51
CA VAL A 118 16.92 -4.73 -0.61
C VAL A 118 18.38 -4.33 -0.59
N ASP A 119 19.02 -4.60 0.54
CA ASP A 119 20.46 -4.50 0.63
C ASP A 119 21.06 -5.57 -0.29
N GLU A 120 22.12 -5.23 -1.00
CA GLU A 120 22.77 -6.11 -1.94
C GLU A 120 23.15 -7.45 -1.31
N GLU A 121 23.48 -7.44 -0.02
CA GLU A 121 23.93 -8.65 0.69
C GLU A 121 22.80 -9.36 1.43
N ASP A 122 21.58 -8.85 1.39
CA ASP A 122 20.44 -9.45 2.08
C ASP A 122 19.73 -10.44 1.16
N ASP A 123 20.31 -11.61 1.03
CA ASP A 123 19.75 -12.65 0.15
C ASP A 123 18.38 -13.12 0.60
N ASN A 124 18.15 -13.15 1.90
CA ASN A 124 16.87 -13.61 2.45
C ASN A 124 15.74 -12.66 2.06
N MET A 125 15.94 -11.36 2.23
CA MET A 125 14.91 -10.40 1.90
C MET A 125 14.67 -10.35 0.38
N ARG A 126 15.71 -10.55 -0.40
CA ARG A 126 15.58 -10.64 -1.87
C ARG A 126 14.71 -11.83 -2.25
N GLU A 127 14.97 -12.98 -1.63
CA GLU A 127 14.21 -14.21 -1.88
C GLU A 127 12.74 -14.03 -1.53
N LEU A 128 12.47 -13.36 -0.41
CA LEU A 128 11.08 -13.08 -0.02
C LEU A 128 10.36 -12.22 -1.05
N GLY A 129 11.06 -11.22 -1.57
CA GLY A 129 10.51 -10.39 -2.63
C GLY A 129 10.22 -11.18 -3.89
N GLU A 130 11.12 -12.10 -4.25
CA GLU A 130 10.91 -12.97 -5.41
C GLU A 130 9.69 -13.86 -5.23
N GLU A 131 9.47 -14.35 -4.02
CA GLU A 131 8.30 -15.17 -3.73
C GLU A 131 7.00 -14.38 -3.90
N PHE A 132 6.96 -13.14 -3.40
CA PHE A 132 5.79 -12.30 -3.61
C PHE A 132 5.55 -12.04 -5.09
N ALA A 133 6.63 -11.84 -5.85
CA ALA A 133 6.52 -11.52 -7.26
C ALA A 133 5.99 -12.67 -8.11
N GLU A 134 6.14 -13.92 -7.64
CA GLU A 134 5.72 -15.09 -8.39
C GLU A 134 4.26 -15.09 -8.79
N ASP A 135 3.39 -14.59 -7.93
CA ASP A 135 1.95 -14.62 -8.14
C ASP A 135 1.40 -13.32 -8.76
N ILE A 136 2.27 -12.38 -9.07
CA ILE A 136 1.86 -11.08 -9.58
C ILE A 136 1.75 -11.09 -11.09
N GLU A 137 0.61 -10.62 -11.63
CA GLU A 137 0.32 -10.64 -13.06
C GLU A 137 -0.06 -9.28 -13.63
N ASN A 138 -0.72 -8.44 -12.84
CA ASN A 138 -1.34 -7.20 -13.35
C ASN A 138 -0.61 -5.93 -12.96
N ILE A 139 0.32 -6.00 -12.03
CA ILE A 139 1.09 -4.85 -11.60
C ILE A 139 2.57 -5.12 -11.88
N LYS A 140 3.35 -4.06 -11.87
CA LYS A 140 4.79 -4.17 -12.05
C LYS A 140 5.44 -4.37 -10.68
N PHE A 141 6.29 -5.37 -10.55
CA PHE A 141 7.00 -5.64 -9.30
C PHE A 141 8.48 -5.72 -9.60
N GLU A 142 9.25 -4.82 -9.03
CA GLU A 142 10.69 -4.73 -9.27
C GLU A 142 11.48 -4.88 -7.98
N ILE A 143 12.49 -5.75 -8.01
CA ILE A 143 13.42 -5.87 -6.88
C ILE A 143 14.67 -5.08 -7.25
N VAL A 144 15.02 -4.13 -6.40
CA VAL A 144 16.16 -3.26 -6.68
C VAL A 144 17.11 -3.23 -5.48
N ASN A 145 18.39 -3.04 -5.76
CA ASN A 145 19.39 -2.84 -4.71
C ASN A 145 19.31 -1.41 -4.24
N LYS A 146 19.36 -1.23 -2.94
CA LYS A 146 19.39 0.12 -2.38
C LYS A 146 20.80 0.62 -2.21
#